data_8db65a4755b2e8b5b1818ebc04a8f25b
#
_entry.id   8db65a4755b2e8b5b1818ebc04a8f25b
#
_cell.length_a   1.000
_cell.length_b   1.000
_cell.length_c   1.000
_cell.angle_alpha   90.00
_cell.angle_beta   90.00
_cell.angle_gamma   90.00
#
_symmetry.space_group_name_H-M   'P 1'
#
loop_
_entity.id
_entity.type
_entity.pdbx_description
1 polymer ?
#
loop_
_entity_poly.entity_id
_entity_poly.type
_entity_poly.pdbx_seq_one_letter_code
_entity_poly.pdbx_strand_id
1 'polypeptide(L)' 'IKIRDEFIKLGQLLKLASLVEDGVEAKYVITDGLVKVNGEVDVRRGRKVYEGDVVSYDGKEIKVIR' A
#
# COMPACT_ATOMS: atom_id res chain seq x y z
N ILE A 1 -3.14 4.76 8.90
CA ILE A 1 -2.34 5.85 8.35
C ILE A 1 -3.24 6.94 7.76
N LYS A 2 -2.89 8.17 8.02
CA LYS A 2 -3.69 9.32 7.59
C LYS A 2 -3.14 9.91 6.30
N ILE A 3 -4.02 10.17 5.33
CA ILE A 3 -3.63 10.78 4.06
C ILE A 3 -4.31 12.14 3.93
N ARG A 4 -3.72 13.04 3.12
CA ARG A 4 -4.25 14.39 2.89
C ARG A 4 -5.20 14.44 1.70
N ASP A 5 -4.89 13.66 0.68
CA ASP A 5 -5.60 13.68 -0.58
C ASP A 5 -6.73 12.66 -0.60
N GLU A 6 -7.51 12.66 -1.66
CA GLU A 6 -8.60 11.72 -1.84
C GLU A 6 -8.12 10.28 -1.88
N PHE A 7 -6.89 10.05 -2.37
CA PHE A 7 -6.30 8.73 -2.47
C PHE A 7 -4.78 8.82 -2.34
N ILE A 8 -4.14 7.66 -2.15
CA ILE A 8 -2.69 7.53 -2.19
C ILE A 8 -2.36 6.32 -3.08
N LYS A 9 -1.29 6.41 -3.84
CA LYS A 9 -0.87 5.26 -4.65
C LYS A 9 -0.27 4.18 -3.76
N LEU A 10 -0.49 2.92 -4.12
CA LEU A 10 -0.09 1.78 -3.28
C LEU A 10 1.40 1.81 -2.94
N GLY A 11 2.25 2.06 -3.93
CA GLY A 11 3.70 2.13 -3.67
C GLY A 11 4.07 3.24 -2.70
N GLN A 12 3.41 4.39 -2.79
CA GLN A 12 3.65 5.49 -1.87
C GLN A 12 3.16 5.18 -0.46
N LEU A 13 2.04 4.47 -0.37
CA LEU A 13 1.50 4.08 0.92
C LEU A 13 2.47 3.18 1.69
N LEU A 14 3.07 2.20 1.01
CA LEU A 14 4.02 1.30 1.65
C LEU A 14 5.23 2.06 2.19
N LYS A 15 5.72 3.07 1.46
CA LYS A 15 6.81 3.92 1.93
C LYS A 15 6.39 4.78 3.12
N LEU A 16 5.24 5.42 3.01
CA LEU A 16 4.73 6.30 4.05
C LEU A 16 4.52 5.55 5.36
N ALA A 17 4.09 4.31 5.28
CA ALA A 17 3.85 3.45 6.43
C ALA A 17 5.12 2.77 6.94
N SER A 18 6.25 3.04 6.32
CA SER A 18 7.55 2.44 6.67
C SER A 18 7.56 0.91 6.57
N LEU A 19 6.75 0.36 5.70
CA LEU A 19 6.77 -1.08 5.42
C LEU A 19 7.88 -1.45 4.45
N VAL A 20 8.30 -0.48 3.64
CA VAL A 20 9.45 -0.59 2.74
C VAL A 20 10.29 0.67 2.86
N GLU A 21 11.54 0.61 2.45
CA GLU A 21 12.48 1.73 2.61
C GLU A 21 12.38 2.74 1.46
N ASP A 22 12.12 2.26 0.25
CA ASP A 22 12.10 3.13 -0.93
C ASP A 22 11.14 2.63 -2.00
N GLY A 23 11.05 3.39 -3.10
CA GLY A 23 10.13 3.07 -4.19
C GLY A 23 10.53 1.82 -4.96
N VAL A 24 11.82 1.48 -4.99
CA VAL A 24 12.28 0.28 -5.68
C VAL A 24 11.83 -0.97 -4.92
N GLU A 25 12.00 -0.95 -3.62
CA GLU A 25 11.51 -2.06 -2.79
C GLU A 25 9.99 -2.19 -2.89
N ALA A 26 9.28 -1.07 -2.86
CA ALA A 26 7.82 -1.08 -3.02
C ALA A 26 7.41 -1.74 -4.33
N LYS A 27 8.10 -1.39 -5.43
CA LYS A 27 7.82 -1.98 -6.72
C LYS A 27 7.98 -3.51 -6.70
N TYR A 28 9.08 -3.99 -6.12
CA TYR A 28 9.34 -5.43 -6.09
C TYR A 28 8.31 -6.19 -5.25
N VAL A 29 8.00 -5.72 -4.06
CA VAL A 29 7.06 -6.45 -3.20
C VAL A 29 5.65 -6.43 -3.78
N ILE A 30 5.26 -5.37 -4.46
CA ILE A 30 3.95 -5.29 -5.11
C ILE A 30 3.89 -6.22 -6.31
N THR A 31 4.87 -6.15 -7.21
CA THR A 31 4.87 -6.98 -8.42
C THR A 31 5.05 -8.46 -8.12
N ASP A 32 5.68 -8.78 -6.98
CA ASP A 32 5.85 -10.17 -6.54
C ASP A 32 4.59 -10.75 -5.90
N GLY A 33 3.52 -9.97 -5.80
CA GLY A 33 2.26 -10.45 -5.24
C GLY A 33 2.24 -10.57 -3.73
N LEU A 34 3.12 -9.84 -3.04
CA LEU A 34 3.22 -9.91 -1.58
C LEU A 34 2.30 -8.93 -0.86
N VAL A 35 1.65 -8.04 -1.61
CA VAL A 35 0.80 -6.99 -1.05
C VAL A 35 -0.66 -7.25 -1.39
N LYS A 36 -1.52 -7.12 -0.40
CA LYS A 36 -2.97 -7.28 -0.59
C LYS A 36 -3.67 -5.97 -0.26
N VAL A 37 -4.71 -5.69 -1.02
CA VAL A 37 -5.61 -4.56 -0.73
C VAL A 37 -7.00 -5.13 -0.52
N ASN A 38 -7.56 -4.88 0.67
CA ASN A 38 -8.86 -5.42 1.05
C ASN A 38 -8.92 -6.95 0.89
N GLY A 39 -7.82 -7.63 1.22
CA GLY A 39 -7.74 -9.09 1.20
C GLY A 39 -7.39 -9.70 -0.16
N GLU A 40 -7.22 -8.88 -1.20
CA GLU A 40 -6.89 -9.38 -2.54
C GLU A 40 -5.50 -8.90 -2.96
N VAL A 41 -4.72 -9.81 -3.56
CA VAL A 41 -3.41 -9.47 -4.09
C VAL A 41 -3.56 -8.43 -5.19
N ASP A 42 -2.77 -7.38 -5.12
CA ASP A 42 -2.73 -6.37 -6.18
C ASP A 42 -1.27 -6.16 -6.57
N VAL A 43 -0.99 -6.30 -7.86
CA VAL A 43 0.37 -6.20 -8.39
C VAL A 43 0.63 -4.85 -9.05
N ARG A 44 -0.28 -3.89 -8.91
CA ARG A 44 -0.16 -2.57 -9.52
C ARG A 44 0.39 -1.56 -8.52
N ARG A 45 1.59 -1.08 -8.77
CA ARG A 45 2.22 -0.07 -7.92
C ARG A 45 1.42 1.23 -7.87
N GLY A 46 0.79 1.58 -8.96
CA GLY A 46 0.01 2.81 -9.09
C GLY A 46 -1.46 2.68 -8.69
N ARG A 47 -1.85 1.55 -8.09
CA ARG A 47 -3.23 1.41 -7.65
C ARG A 47 -3.59 2.49 -6.65
N LYS A 48 -4.73 3.13 -6.87
CA LYS A 48 -5.25 4.15 -5.94
C LYS A 48 -5.87 3.48 -4.73
N VAL A 49 -5.46 3.92 -3.55
CA VAL A 49 -5.96 3.42 -2.27
C VAL A 49 -6.70 4.57 -1.60
N TYR A 50 -7.92 4.32 -1.15
CA TYR A 50 -8.81 5.34 -0.62
C TYR A 50 -9.04 5.14 0.87
N GLU A 51 -9.65 6.15 1.48
CA GLU A 51 -10.09 6.05 2.87
C GLU A 51 -10.94 4.80 3.08
N GLY A 52 -10.65 4.06 4.14
CA GLY A 52 -11.34 2.82 4.47
C GLY A 52 -10.71 1.57 3.88
N ASP A 53 -9.82 1.72 2.90
CA ASP A 53 -9.11 0.55 2.36
C ASP A 53 -8.10 0.02 3.37
N VAL A 54 -7.92 -1.30 3.38
CA VAL A 54 -6.95 -1.97 4.23
C VAL A 54 -5.89 -2.62 3.36
N VAL A 55 -4.63 -2.28 3.61
CA VAL A 55 -3.49 -2.84 2.88
C VAL A 55 -2.70 -3.73 3.82
N SER A 56 -2.36 -4.92 3.38
CA SER A 56 -1.57 -5.85 4.17
C SER A 56 -0.31 -6.28 3.44
N TYR A 57 0.77 -6.39 4.19
CA TYR A 57 2.08 -6.80 3.71
C TYR A 57 2.89 -7.35 4.89
N ASP A 58 3.51 -8.49 4.70
CA ASP A 58 4.42 -9.09 5.68
C ASP A 58 3.79 -9.23 7.08
N GLY A 59 2.53 -9.66 7.11
CA GLY A 59 1.81 -9.89 8.37
C GLY A 59 1.32 -8.62 9.05
N LYS A 60 1.49 -7.46 8.42
CA LYS A 60 1.05 -6.17 8.96
C LYS A 60 -0.12 -5.65 8.15
N GLU A 61 -1.05 -5.00 8.83
CA GLU A 61 -2.20 -4.38 8.18
C GLU A 61 -2.22 -2.89 8.44
N ILE A 62 -2.57 -2.12 7.42
CA ILE A 62 -2.68 -0.67 7.52
C ILE A 62 -4.04 -0.25 6.99
N LYS A 63 -4.81 0.47 7.80
CA LYS A 63 -6.06 1.07 7.35
C LYS A 63 -5.80 2.52 6.96
N VAL A 64 -6.31 2.93 5.80
CA VAL A 64 -6.17 4.30 5.32
C VAL A 64 -7.29 5.15 5.89
N ILE A 65 -6.93 6.29 6.47
CA ILE A 65 -7.87 7.28 6.98
C ILE A 65 -7.56 8.66 6.40
N ARG A 66 -8.49 9.58 6.48
CA ARG A 66 -8.29 10.97 6.02
C ARG A 66 -8.39 11.96 7.15
#